data_f900bc82df3ee1d79260ca6765fe01d9
#
_entry.id   f900bc82df3ee1d79260ca6765fe01d9
#
_cell.length_a   1.000
_cell.length_b   1.000
_cell.length_c   1.000
_cell.angle_alpha   90.00
_cell.angle_beta   90.00
_cell.angle_gamma   90.00
#
_symmetry.space_group_name_H-M   'P 1'
#
loop_
_entity.id
_entity.type
_entity.pdbx_description
1 polymer ?
#
loop_
_entity_poly.entity_id
_entity_poly.type
_entity_poly.pdbx_seq_one_letter_code
_entity_poly.pdbx_strand_id
1 'polypeptide(L)'
;MADEVPEQKQIIRRAPAIEVRVKDLKENLGRVSFVGTIISRAVETESFIVDDADARVLVLMNDQPAFERLKEGQYVRVFGKVMGTGDEVEILADFVQDFSKIDRELYKRVFA
;
A
#
# COMPACT_ATOMS: atom_id res chain seq x y z
N MET A 1 -19.17 -3.25 30.59
CA MET A 1 -18.52 -2.23 30.66
C MET A 1 -17.51 -2.08 29.61
N ALA A 2 -16.69 -1.37 29.77
CA ALA A 2 -15.84 -0.98 28.73
C ALA A 2 -15.14 -2.09 28.04
N ASP A 3 -15.51 -3.24 28.28
CA ASP A 3 -14.71 -4.31 27.81
C ASP A 3 -14.79 -4.53 26.36
N GLU A 4 -15.92 -4.26 25.78
CA GLU A 4 -16.02 -4.45 24.40
C GLU A 4 -15.23 -3.43 23.68
N VAL A 5 -15.09 -2.34 24.27
CA VAL A 5 -14.30 -1.31 23.63
C VAL A 5 -12.86 -1.73 23.43
N PRO A 6 -12.28 -2.59 24.24
CA PRO A 6 -10.88 -2.95 24.07
C PRO A 6 -10.49 -3.44 22.72
N GLU A 7 -11.36 -4.14 22.06
CA GLU A 7 -10.98 -4.64 20.75
C GLU A 7 -10.83 -3.55 19.77
N GLN A 8 -11.75 -2.63 19.78
CA GLN A 8 -11.60 -1.51 18.89
C GLN A 8 -10.40 -0.71 19.23
N LYS A 9 -10.09 -0.60 20.49
CA LYS A 9 -8.92 0.14 20.87
C LYS A 9 -7.67 -0.51 20.37
N GLN A 10 -7.64 -1.81 20.30
CA GLN A 10 -6.46 -2.47 19.78
C GLN A 10 -6.25 -2.16 18.33
N ILE A 11 -7.31 -2.10 17.59
CA ILE A 11 -7.18 -1.74 16.20
C ILE A 11 -6.68 -0.31 16.08
N ILE A 12 -7.18 0.54 16.92
CA ILE A 12 -6.80 1.95 16.87
C ILE A 12 -5.36 2.16 17.29
N ARG A 13 -4.87 1.33 18.19
CA ARG A 13 -3.52 1.50 18.66
C ARG A 13 -2.48 1.26 17.61
N ARG A 14 -2.83 0.56 16.57
CA ARG A 14 -1.92 0.41 15.49
C ARG A 14 -1.64 1.79 14.93
N ALA A 15 -0.36 2.10 14.75
CA ALA A 15 -0.01 3.40 14.20
C ALA A 15 -0.71 3.59 12.86
N PRO A 16 -1.35 4.71 12.65
CA PRO A 16 -1.99 4.95 11.36
C PRO A 16 -0.96 5.05 10.27
N ALA A 17 -1.35 4.64 9.08
CA ALA A 17 -0.48 4.75 7.93
C ALA A 17 -0.38 6.21 7.51
N ILE A 18 0.82 6.61 7.13
CA ILE A 18 1.06 7.95 6.63
C ILE A 18 0.84 7.93 5.13
N GLU A 19 -0.01 8.81 4.63
CA GLU A 19 -0.25 8.89 3.20
C GLU A 19 0.95 9.55 2.53
N VAL A 20 1.55 8.88 1.55
CA VAL A 20 2.73 9.40 0.86
C VAL A 20 2.60 9.12 -0.61
N ARG A 21 3.44 9.78 -1.40
CA ARG A 21 3.62 9.42 -2.79
C ARG A 21 4.74 8.40 -2.89
N VAL A 22 4.71 7.62 -3.97
CA VAL A 22 5.73 6.59 -4.13
C VAL A 22 7.13 7.20 -4.12
N LYS A 23 7.30 8.37 -4.73
CA LYS A 23 8.63 8.99 -4.79
C LYS A 23 9.13 9.43 -3.42
N ASP A 24 8.24 9.56 -2.44
CA ASP A 24 8.62 9.99 -1.11
C ASP A 24 8.85 8.82 -0.15
N LEU A 25 8.74 7.60 -0.62
CA LEU A 25 8.99 6.44 0.21
C LEU A 25 10.48 6.38 0.56
N LYS A 26 10.74 6.13 1.83
CA LYS A 26 12.12 5.98 2.30
C LYS A 26 12.09 5.19 3.58
N GLU A 27 13.27 4.68 3.97
CA GLU A 27 13.37 3.91 5.19
C GLU A 27 12.96 4.77 6.37
N ASN A 28 12.52 4.13 7.42
CA ASN A 28 12.14 4.76 8.68
C ASN A 28 10.79 5.45 8.67
N LEU A 29 10.04 5.38 7.59
CA LEU A 29 8.69 5.92 7.61
C LEU A 29 7.70 5.05 8.37
N GLY A 30 8.00 3.77 8.52
CA GLY A 30 7.09 2.87 9.20
C GLY A 30 5.93 2.46 8.31
N ARG A 31 4.71 2.67 8.76
CA ARG A 31 3.55 2.28 7.97
C ARG A 31 3.10 3.42 7.10
N VAL A 32 2.84 3.09 5.84
CA VAL A 32 2.51 4.08 4.82
C VAL A 32 1.31 3.59 4.02
N SER A 33 0.68 4.53 3.32
CA SER A 33 -0.28 4.18 2.30
C SER A 33 -0.01 5.06 1.08
N PHE A 34 -0.26 4.48 -0.09
CA PHE A 34 -0.08 5.20 -1.34
C PHE A 34 -0.97 4.57 -2.39
N VAL A 35 -1.19 5.29 -3.47
CA VAL A 35 -2.01 4.81 -4.57
C VAL A 35 -1.19 4.75 -5.84
N GLY A 36 -1.58 3.87 -6.74
CA GLY A 36 -0.95 3.77 -8.03
C GLY A 36 -1.52 2.61 -8.81
N THR A 37 -0.93 2.37 -9.96
CA THR A 37 -1.37 1.32 -10.86
C THR A 37 -0.39 0.15 -10.79
N ILE A 38 -0.93 -1.06 -10.71
CA ILE A 38 -0.11 -2.26 -10.76
C ILE A 38 0.36 -2.43 -12.19
N ILE A 39 1.67 -2.39 -12.42
CA ILE A 39 2.21 -2.50 -13.76
C ILE A 39 2.86 -3.84 -14.03
N SER A 40 3.13 -4.64 -13.00
CA SER A 40 3.63 -5.99 -13.21
C SER A 40 3.39 -6.81 -11.95
N ARG A 41 3.34 -8.12 -12.13
CA ARG A 41 3.15 -9.07 -11.03
C ARG A 41 4.15 -10.20 -11.19
N ALA A 42 4.68 -10.68 -10.07
CA ALA A 42 5.55 -11.84 -10.06
C ALA A 42 4.94 -12.89 -9.13
N VAL A 43 4.40 -13.93 -9.73
CA VAL A 43 3.65 -14.93 -8.97
C VAL A 43 4.54 -15.70 -8.02
N GLU A 44 5.75 -16.02 -8.44
CA GLU A 44 6.63 -16.85 -7.61
C GLU A 44 6.99 -16.16 -6.31
N THR A 45 7.11 -14.85 -6.33
CA THR A 45 7.50 -14.10 -5.14
C THR A 45 6.32 -13.40 -4.49
N GLU A 46 5.12 -13.53 -5.07
CA GLU A 46 3.92 -12.86 -4.58
C GLU A 46 4.18 -11.36 -4.41
N SER A 47 4.70 -10.76 -5.47
CA SER A 47 5.05 -9.35 -5.44
C SER A 47 4.51 -8.66 -6.67
N PHE A 48 4.43 -7.36 -6.61
CA PHE A 48 3.98 -6.58 -7.74
C PHE A 48 4.60 -5.19 -7.65
N ILE A 49 4.60 -4.50 -8.78
CA ILE A 49 5.15 -3.15 -8.84
C ILE A 49 4.01 -2.16 -9.01
N VAL A 50 4.02 -1.13 -8.20
CA VAL A 50 3.04 -0.05 -8.25
C VAL A 50 3.72 1.20 -8.80
N ASP A 51 3.08 1.82 -9.76
CA ASP A 51 3.59 3.01 -10.44
C ASP A 51 2.55 4.12 -10.27
N ASP A 52 2.96 5.25 -9.72
CA ASP A 52 2.05 6.37 -9.54
C ASP A 52 2.33 7.48 -10.54
N ALA A 53 3.04 7.16 -11.62
CA ALA A 53 3.43 8.06 -12.70
C ALA A 53 4.70 8.84 -12.40
N ASP A 54 5.05 9.03 -11.14
CA ASP A 54 6.29 9.71 -10.79
C ASP A 54 7.38 8.73 -10.41
N ALA A 55 7.01 7.61 -9.82
CA ALA A 55 7.99 6.64 -9.33
C ALA A 55 7.33 5.27 -9.19
N ARG A 56 8.14 4.26 -8.94
CA ARG A 56 7.69 2.88 -8.82
C ARG A 56 8.22 2.28 -7.55
N VAL A 57 7.51 1.30 -7.02
CA VAL A 57 7.96 0.61 -5.84
C VAL A 57 7.52 -0.85 -5.91
N LEU A 58 8.36 -1.73 -5.38
CA LEU A 58 8.05 -3.15 -5.28
C LEU A 58 7.27 -3.41 -4.01
N VAL A 59 6.18 -4.14 -4.14
CA VAL A 59 5.32 -4.48 -3.01
C VAL A 59 5.28 -5.99 -2.88
N LEU A 60 5.51 -6.46 -1.67
CA LEU A 60 5.50 -7.89 -1.34
C LEU A 60 4.26 -8.18 -0.52
N MET A 61 3.69 -9.36 -0.71
CA MET A 61 2.51 -9.78 0.05
C MET A 61 2.73 -11.14 0.67
N ASN A 62 2.08 -11.36 1.81
CA ASN A 62 2.07 -12.65 2.45
C ASN A 62 0.70 -13.32 2.40
N ASP A 63 -0.21 -12.76 1.64
CA ASP A 63 -1.59 -13.22 1.59
C ASP A 63 -1.86 -13.68 0.17
N GLN A 64 -1.71 -14.97 -0.09
CA GLN A 64 -1.84 -15.48 -1.43
C GLN A 64 -3.22 -15.28 -2.02
N PRO A 65 -4.32 -15.54 -1.30
CA PRO A 65 -5.62 -15.27 -1.89
C PRO A 65 -5.83 -13.82 -2.25
N ALA A 66 -5.32 -12.90 -1.44
CA ALA A 66 -5.44 -11.49 -1.77
C ALA A 66 -4.58 -11.15 -2.98
N PHE A 67 -3.37 -11.70 -3.05
CA PHE A 67 -2.49 -11.45 -4.17
C PHE A 67 -3.12 -11.92 -5.49
N GLU A 68 -3.80 -13.04 -5.45
CA GLU A 68 -4.37 -13.58 -6.67
C GLU A 68 -5.51 -12.76 -7.23
N ARG A 69 -6.10 -11.91 -6.41
CA ARG A 69 -7.15 -11.03 -6.90
C ARG A 69 -6.62 -9.76 -7.54
N LEU A 70 -5.33 -9.51 -7.45
CA LEU A 70 -4.73 -8.31 -8.03
C LEU A 70 -4.36 -8.55 -9.47
N LYS A 71 -4.50 -7.54 -10.31
CA LYS A 71 -4.25 -7.66 -11.73
C LYS A 71 -3.46 -6.48 -12.23
N GLU A 72 -2.66 -6.71 -13.26
CA GLU A 72 -1.97 -5.62 -13.93
C GLU A 72 -2.99 -4.65 -14.48
N GLY A 73 -2.69 -3.38 -14.38
CA GLY A 73 -3.58 -2.33 -14.82
C GLY A 73 -4.56 -1.85 -13.77
N GLN A 74 -4.63 -2.55 -12.64
CA GLN A 74 -5.57 -2.19 -11.59
C GLN A 74 -5.05 -0.99 -10.81
N TYR A 75 -5.93 -0.07 -10.49
CA TYR A 75 -5.58 1.08 -9.66
C TYR A 75 -5.89 0.72 -8.22
N VAL A 76 -4.89 0.83 -7.36
CA VAL A 76 -5.00 0.30 -6.01
C VAL A 76 -4.46 1.30 -5.00
N ARG A 77 -4.89 1.13 -3.76
CA ARG A 77 -4.30 1.79 -2.61
C ARG A 77 -3.64 0.72 -1.77
N VAL A 78 -2.36 0.90 -1.50
CA VAL A 78 -1.58 -0.07 -0.75
C VAL A 78 -1.35 0.46 0.66
N PHE A 79 -1.57 -0.40 1.64
CA PHE A 79 -1.23 -0.11 3.04
C PHE A 79 -0.17 -1.10 3.44
N GLY A 80 0.96 -0.61 3.92
CA GLY A 80 2.02 -1.52 4.30
C GLY A 80 3.13 -0.86 5.05
N LYS A 81 4.16 -1.64 5.26
CA LYS A 81 5.31 -1.22 6.05
C LYS A 81 6.51 -1.09 5.13
N VAL A 82 7.28 -0.03 5.33
CA VAL A 82 8.48 0.19 4.53
C VAL A 82 9.57 -0.75 5.01
N MET A 83 10.18 -1.46 4.06
CA MET A 83 11.27 -2.37 4.31
C MET A 83 12.45 -1.94 3.46
N GLY A 84 13.64 -2.45 3.79
CA GLY A 84 14.82 -2.12 3.02
C GLY A 84 15.51 -0.87 3.52
N THR A 85 16.58 -0.50 2.86
CA THR A 85 17.39 0.64 3.29
C THR A 85 17.78 1.47 2.08
N GLY A 86 18.05 2.75 2.35
CA GLY A 86 18.56 3.64 1.33
C GLY A 86 17.61 3.81 0.19
N ASP A 87 18.14 3.65 -1.02
CA ASP A 87 17.35 3.82 -2.22
C ASP A 87 16.56 2.57 -2.60
N GLU A 88 16.74 1.49 -1.87
CA GLU A 88 16.11 0.23 -2.23
C GLU A 88 15.06 -0.14 -1.23
N VAL A 89 14.07 0.73 -1.09
CA VAL A 89 12.95 0.42 -0.21
C VAL A 89 11.95 -0.45 -0.94
N GLU A 90 11.31 -1.31 -0.17
CA GLU A 90 10.22 -2.15 -0.62
C GLU A 90 9.09 -2.04 0.38
N ILE A 91 7.93 -2.48 0.00
CA ILE A 91 6.77 -2.41 0.88
C ILE A 91 6.30 -3.82 1.17
N LEU A 92 6.11 -4.13 2.43
CA LEU A 92 5.41 -5.35 2.81
C LEU A 92 3.97 -4.96 3.07
N ALA A 93 3.09 -5.36 2.18
CA ALA A 93 1.71 -4.90 2.25
C ALA A 93 0.95 -5.58 3.37
N ASP A 94 0.22 -4.80 4.14
CA ASP A 94 -0.76 -5.33 5.07
C ASP A 94 -2.03 -5.69 4.33
N PHE A 95 -2.46 -4.83 3.44
CA PHE A 95 -3.56 -5.14 2.54
C PHE A 95 -3.57 -4.13 1.40
N VAL A 96 -4.31 -4.47 0.36
CA VAL A 96 -4.41 -3.68 -0.85
C VAL A 96 -5.88 -3.48 -1.14
N GLN A 97 -6.25 -2.24 -1.41
CA GLN A 97 -7.63 -1.87 -1.64
C GLN A 97 -7.81 -1.54 -3.12
N ASP A 98 -8.86 -2.07 -3.71
CA ASP A 98 -9.16 -1.76 -5.09
C ASP A 98 -9.69 -0.33 -5.15
N PHE A 99 -8.97 0.51 -5.86
CA PHE A 99 -9.30 1.93 -5.95
C PHE A 99 -9.81 2.28 -7.35
N SER A 100 -10.13 1.27 -8.14
CA SER A 100 -10.48 1.49 -9.54
C SER A 100 -11.73 2.34 -9.73
N LYS A 101 -12.59 2.34 -8.76
CA LYS A 101 -13.85 3.07 -8.88
C LYS A 101 -13.75 4.52 -8.45
N ILE A 102 -12.62 4.92 -7.92
CA ILE A 102 -12.45 6.31 -7.49
C ILE A 102 -12.04 7.15 -8.69
N ASP A 103 -12.43 8.41 -8.68
CA ASP A 103 -12.03 9.33 -9.73
C ASP A 103 -10.56 9.70 -9.50
N ARG A 104 -9.69 9.22 -10.36
CA ARG A 104 -8.25 9.42 -10.19
C ARG A 104 -7.87 10.88 -10.27
N GLU A 105 -8.51 11.63 -11.16
CA GLU A 105 -8.21 13.03 -11.30
C GLU A 105 -8.58 13.80 -10.06
N LEU A 106 -9.75 13.51 -9.52
CA LEU A 106 -10.20 14.17 -8.32
C LEU A 106 -9.30 13.83 -7.15
N TYR A 107 -8.92 12.56 -7.05
CA TYR A 107 -8.05 12.13 -5.96
C TYR A 107 -6.72 12.86 -6.03
N LYS A 108 -6.15 12.98 -7.21
CA LYS A 108 -4.87 13.66 -7.35
C LYS A 108 -4.97 15.13 -6.97
N ARG A 109 -6.06 15.77 -7.28
CA ARG A 109 -6.21 17.17 -6.93
C ARG A 109 -6.32 17.38 -5.43
N VAL A 110 -6.87 16.41 -4.73
CA VAL A 110 -7.05 16.54 -3.29
C VAL A 110 -5.77 16.19 -2.54
N PHE A 111 -5.07 15.16 -3.00
CA PHE A 111 -3.96 14.60 -2.22
C PHE A 111 -2.59 14.80 -2.86
N ALA A 112 -2.51 15.37 -4.01
CA ALA A 112 -1.21 15.59 -4.64
C ALA A 112 -0.56 16.92 -4.21
#